data_80291905a040e8f2cb314f05174a4836
#
_entry.id   80291905a040e8f2cb314f05174a4836
#
_cell.length_a   1.000
_cell.length_b   1.000
_cell.length_c   1.000
_cell.angle_alpha   90.00
_cell.angle_beta   90.00
_cell.angle_gamma   90.00
#
_symmetry.space_group_name_H-M   'P 1'
#
loop_
_entity.id
_entity.type
_entity.pdbx_description
1 polymer ?
#
loop_
_entity_poly.entity_id
_entity_poly.type
_entity_poly.pdbx_seq_one_letter_code
_entity_poly.pdbx_strand_id
1 'polypeptide(L)'
;IKQLDGAIGYLNYGYVVNSNDFQQVSLQNKAGNYVTANAETSAAGLSQIVLDDQLRGADANHAGANAYPIVSLTWVLAYPESKTGVKETLRYMLSEKAQAMSDGLGYVPLPEDLRQKALAAVETLQ
;
A
#
# COMPACT_ATOMS: atom_id res chain seq x y z
N ILE A 1 -21.83 10.36 3.63
CA ILE A 1 -21.19 11.54 3.02
C ILE A 1 -22.10 12.13 1.95
N LYS A 2 -22.55 11.39 0.92
CA LYS A 2 -23.38 11.92 -0.18
C LYS A 2 -24.71 12.57 0.26
N GLN A 3 -25.25 12.23 1.40
CA GLN A 3 -26.55 12.70 1.90
C GLN A 3 -26.44 13.89 2.87
N LEU A 4 -25.23 14.31 3.21
CA LEU A 4 -24.98 15.32 4.22
C LEU A 4 -23.96 16.33 3.69
N ASP A 5 -24.39 17.56 3.48
CA ASP A 5 -23.52 18.64 3.04
C ASP A 5 -22.47 18.95 4.11
N GLY A 6 -21.23 19.17 3.69
CA GLY A 6 -20.09 19.38 4.59
C GLY A 6 -19.58 18.12 5.31
N ALA A 7 -20.09 16.93 4.99
CA ALA A 7 -19.61 15.69 5.60
C ALA A 7 -18.20 15.35 5.12
N ILE A 8 -17.35 14.94 6.07
CA ILE A 8 -16.02 14.40 5.82
C ILE A 8 -15.97 12.94 6.30
N GLY A 9 -15.18 12.11 5.64
CA GLY A 9 -14.99 10.71 6.00
C GLY A 9 -13.68 10.17 5.47
N TYR A 10 -13.37 8.93 5.78
CA TYR A 10 -12.20 8.22 5.27
C TYR A 10 -12.65 6.90 4.62
N LEU A 11 -12.00 6.57 3.51
CA LEU A 11 -12.24 5.37 2.72
C LEU A 11 -10.91 4.85 2.19
N ASN A 12 -10.85 3.56 1.90
CA ASN A 12 -9.73 3.02 1.13
C ASN A 12 -9.66 3.69 -0.26
N TYR A 13 -8.46 3.99 -0.73
CA TYR A 13 -8.19 4.67 -2.00
C TYR A 13 -8.92 4.02 -3.18
N GLY A 14 -8.98 2.69 -3.25
CA GLY A 14 -9.67 1.96 -4.30
C GLY A 14 -11.16 2.29 -4.47
N TYR A 15 -11.83 2.74 -3.42
CA TYR A 15 -13.22 3.18 -3.51
C TYR A 15 -13.39 4.62 -4.00
N VAL A 16 -12.33 5.40 -4.00
CA VAL A 16 -12.37 6.83 -4.32
C VAL A 16 -11.81 7.10 -5.71
N VAL A 17 -10.77 6.41 -6.12
CA VAL A 17 -10.02 6.67 -7.35
C VAL A 17 -10.85 6.61 -8.62
N ASN A 18 -11.85 5.74 -8.67
CA ASN A 18 -12.77 5.56 -9.81
C ASN A 18 -14.14 6.21 -9.59
N SER A 19 -14.31 7.05 -8.56
CA SER A 19 -15.57 7.69 -8.23
C SER A 19 -15.49 9.20 -8.40
N ASN A 20 -16.46 9.76 -9.12
CA ASN A 20 -16.64 11.22 -9.24
C ASN A 20 -17.46 11.80 -8.08
N ASP A 21 -17.89 10.98 -7.13
CA ASP A 21 -18.81 11.40 -6.05
C ASP A 21 -18.08 12.03 -4.86
N PHE A 22 -16.75 11.88 -4.79
CA PHE A 22 -15.96 12.32 -3.65
C PHE A 22 -14.81 13.21 -4.11
N GLN A 23 -14.57 14.25 -3.33
CA GLN A 23 -13.35 15.04 -3.46
C GLN A 23 -12.33 14.56 -2.41
N GLN A 24 -11.11 14.38 -2.85
CA GLN A 24 -10.01 14.01 -1.95
C GLN A 24 -9.48 15.26 -1.24
N VAL A 25 -9.21 15.13 0.04
CA VAL A 25 -8.58 16.18 0.85
C VAL A 25 -7.07 15.99 0.82
N SER A 26 -6.34 17.07 0.53
CA SER A 26 -4.89 17.08 0.69
C SER A 26 -4.53 17.14 2.18
N LEU A 27 -3.60 16.29 2.60
CA LEU A 27 -3.11 16.25 3.98
C LEU A 27 -1.72 16.83 4.07
N GLN A 28 -1.46 17.60 5.10
CA GLN A 28 -0.12 18.10 5.38
C GLN A 28 0.74 16.95 5.95
N ASN A 29 1.83 16.64 5.25
CA ASN A 29 2.78 15.62 5.70
C ASN A 29 3.81 16.21 6.68
N LYS A 30 4.68 15.36 7.21
CA LYS A 30 5.72 15.74 8.18
C LYS A 30 6.71 16.77 7.63
N ALA A 31 6.91 16.81 6.31
CA ALA A 31 7.76 17.81 5.65
C ALA A 31 7.07 19.19 5.48
N GLY A 32 5.80 19.31 5.88
CA GLY A 32 5.01 20.54 5.78
C GLY A 32 4.27 20.72 4.45
N ASN A 33 4.36 19.76 3.53
CA ASN A 33 3.73 19.82 2.21
C ASN A 33 2.32 19.23 2.25
N TYR A 34 1.38 19.86 1.52
CA TYR A 34 0.04 19.32 1.32
C TYR A 34 0.04 18.34 0.15
N VAL A 35 -0.30 17.09 0.45
CA VAL A 35 -0.22 15.97 -0.49
C VAL A 35 -1.57 15.28 -0.59
N THR A 36 -2.01 14.98 -1.81
CA THR A 36 -3.22 14.21 -2.10
C THR A 36 -2.86 12.75 -2.36
N ALA A 37 -3.71 11.82 -1.95
CA ALA A 37 -3.51 10.40 -2.19
C ALA A 37 -3.57 10.07 -3.69
N ASN A 38 -2.52 9.45 -4.21
CA ASN A 38 -2.46 8.81 -5.52
C ASN A 38 -1.39 7.71 -5.49
N ALA A 39 -1.22 6.98 -6.58
CA ALA A 39 -0.25 5.88 -6.66
C ALA A 39 1.18 6.36 -6.34
N GLU A 40 1.61 7.48 -6.89
CA GLU A 40 2.96 8.02 -6.71
C GLU A 40 3.21 8.48 -5.26
N THR A 41 2.34 9.32 -4.72
CA THR A 41 2.49 9.86 -3.37
C THR A 41 2.33 8.80 -2.29
N SER A 42 1.49 7.80 -2.54
CA SER A 42 1.32 6.64 -1.66
C SER A 42 2.53 5.70 -1.72
N ALA A 43 3.09 5.43 -2.91
CA ALA A 43 4.32 4.67 -3.04
C ALA A 43 5.51 5.37 -2.35
N ALA A 44 5.59 6.71 -2.47
CA ALA A 44 6.58 7.51 -1.74
C ALA A 44 6.44 7.36 -0.21
N GLY A 45 5.22 7.25 0.30
CA GLY A 45 4.95 6.96 1.70
C GLY A 45 5.36 5.53 2.08
N LEU A 46 4.97 4.53 1.29
CA LEU A 46 5.31 3.13 1.52
C LEU A 46 6.83 2.89 1.56
N SER A 47 7.59 3.55 0.70
CA SER A 47 9.06 3.44 0.65
C SER A 47 9.76 3.93 1.93
N GLN A 48 9.07 4.67 2.79
CA GLN A 48 9.63 5.12 4.07
C GLN A 48 9.43 4.08 5.19
N ILE A 49 8.60 3.06 4.96
CA ILE A 49 8.33 2.04 5.97
C ILE A 49 9.53 1.11 6.09
N VAL A 50 10.15 1.10 7.26
CA VAL A 50 11.23 0.17 7.57
C VAL A 50 10.63 -1.13 8.11
N LEU A 51 10.92 -2.23 7.42
CA LEU A 51 10.49 -3.56 7.85
C LEU A 51 11.60 -4.27 8.64
N ASP A 52 11.21 -4.93 9.72
CA ASP A 52 12.09 -5.84 10.46
C ASP A 52 12.28 -7.18 9.72
N ASP A 53 13.07 -8.10 10.30
CA ASP A 53 13.36 -9.42 9.73
C ASP A 53 12.11 -10.32 9.60
N GLN A 54 11.02 -9.96 10.26
CA GLN A 54 9.72 -10.65 10.18
C GLN A 54 8.71 -9.90 9.28
N LEU A 55 9.19 -8.98 8.46
CA LEU A 55 8.41 -8.11 7.57
C LEU A 55 7.38 -7.25 8.31
N ARG A 56 7.60 -6.94 9.59
CA ARG A 56 6.73 -6.05 10.36
C ARG A 56 7.28 -4.64 10.32
N GLY A 57 6.43 -3.70 10.12
CA GLY A 57 6.78 -2.29 10.17
C GLY A 57 5.54 -1.44 9.99
N ALA A 58 5.51 -0.32 10.66
CA ALA A 58 4.51 0.71 10.49
C ALA A 58 5.16 2.05 10.76
N ASP A 59 4.89 2.99 9.91
CA ASP A 59 5.22 4.38 10.16
C ASP A 59 4.05 5.23 9.69
N ALA A 60 3.65 6.18 10.46
CA ALA A 60 2.64 7.15 10.11
C ALA A 60 3.29 8.52 9.93
N ASN A 61 2.82 9.25 8.93
CA ASN A 61 3.31 10.61 8.66
C ASN A 61 4.82 10.67 8.36
N HIS A 62 5.21 10.02 7.28
CA HIS A 62 6.59 9.91 6.82
C HIS A 62 7.28 11.24 6.51
N ALA A 63 8.61 11.23 6.56
CA ALA A 63 9.43 12.43 6.35
C ALA A 63 9.61 12.83 4.86
N GLY A 64 9.19 12.01 3.92
CA GLY A 64 9.33 12.29 2.48
C GLY A 64 8.51 13.49 2.04
N ALA A 65 9.11 14.40 1.26
CA ALA A 65 8.47 15.64 0.82
C ALA A 65 7.15 15.40 0.06
N ASN A 66 7.07 14.34 -0.75
CA ASN A 66 5.90 13.97 -1.53
C ASN A 66 5.14 12.75 -0.95
N ALA A 67 5.51 12.30 0.26
CA ALA A 67 4.89 11.14 0.87
C ALA A 67 3.48 11.46 1.38
N TYR A 68 2.48 10.71 0.93
CA TYR A 68 1.14 10.77 1.52
C TYR A 68 1.20 10.17 2.94
N PRO A 69 0.70 10.88 3.97
CA PRO A 69 0.98 10.50 5.35
C PRO A 69 0.22 9.27 5.85
N ILE A 70 -0.89 8.88 5.20
CA ILE A 70 -1.72 7.76 5.62
C ILE A 70 -1.62 6.64 4.61
N VAL A 71 -0.60 5.82 4.74
CA VAL A 71 -0.39 4.59 3.96
C VAL A 71 -0.17 3.41 4.89
N SER A 72 -0.53 2.22 4.42
CA SER A 72 -0.33 0.98 5.16
C SER A 72 -0.07 -0.17 4.19
N LEU A 73 0.68 -1.14 4.65
CA LEU A 73 0.86 -2.41 3.95
C LEU A 73 -0.26 -3.38 4.33
N THR A 74 -0.60 -4.27 3.41
CA THR A 74 -1.43 -5.45 3.70
C THR A 74 -0.51 -6.64 3.87
N TRP A 75 -0.62 -7.34 5.00
CA TRP A 75 0.18 -8.54 5.29
C TRP A 75 -0.62 -9.80 5.02
N VAL A 76 0.02 -10.77 4.41
CA VAL A 76 -0.48 -12.13 4.29
C VAL A 76 0.25 -12.98 5.32
N LEU A 77 -0.50 -13.68 6.17
CA LEU A 77 0.05 -14.63 7.13
C LEU A 77 0.04 -16.02 6.50
N ALA A 78 1.19 -16.63 6.39
CA ALA A 78 1.35 -17.99 5.89
C ALA A 78 2.12 -18.83 6.91
N TYR A 79 1.76 -20.11 7.01
CA TYR A 79 2.52 -21.06 7.81
C TYR A 79 3.77 -21.50 7.04
N PRO A 80 4.91 -21.79 7.71
CA PRO A 80 6.11 -22.31 7.04
C PRO A 80 5.83 -23.56 6.23
N GLU A 81 5.01 -24.48 6.75
CA GLU A 81 4.52 -25.68 6.11
C GLU A 81 3.16 -25.41 5.45
N SER A 82 3.17 -24.61 4.41
CA SER A 82 1.95 -24.23 3.71
C SER A 82 1.47 -25.33 2.76
N LYS A 83 0.15 -25.37 2.49
CA LYS A 83 -0.40 -26.29 1.49
C LYS A 83 0.19 -26.02 0.12
N THR A 84 0.25 -27.07 -0.71
CA THR A 84 0.64 -26.97 -2.12
C THR A 84 -0.10 -25.82 -2.82
N GLY A 85 0.65 -24.98 -3.53
CA GLY A 85 0.11 -23.86 -4.29
C GLY A 85 0.10 -22.52 -3.53
N VAL A 86 0.30 -22.48 -2.21
CA VAL A 86 0.36 -21.22 -1.46
C VAL A 86 1.58 -20.41 -1.87
N LYS A 87 2.74 -21.05 -1.90
CA LYS A 87 4.01 -20.41 -2.29
C LYS A 87 3.92 -19.84 -3.72
N GLU A 88 3.43 -20.62 -4.67
CA GLU A 88 3.25 -20.22 -6.06
C GLU A 88 2.26 -19.05 -6.18
N THR A 89 1.17 -19.08 -5.43
CA THR A 89 0.18 -18.01 -5.40
C THR A 89 0.81 -16.70 -4.88
N LEU A 90 1.50 -16.76 -3.77
CA LEU A 90 2.18 -15.58 -3.19
C LEU A 90 3.27 -15.05 -4.12
N ARG A 91 4.05 -15.95 -4.73
CA ARG A 91 5.05 -15.59 -5.74
C ARG A 91 4.41 -14.89 -6.95
N TYR A 92 3.26 -15.38 -7.43
CA TYR A 92 2.50 -14.72 -8.50
C TYR A 92 2.00 -13.35 -8.07
N MET A 93 1.42 -13.21 -6.89
CA MET A 93 0.95 -11.91 -6.37
C MET A 93 2.06 -10.86 -6.28
N LEU A 94 3.28 -11.30 -6.00
CA LEU A 94 4.48 -10.44 -5.94
C LEU A 94 5.20 -10.29 -7.29
N SER A 95 4.70 -10.92 -8.37
CA SER A 95 5.29 -10.75 -9.71
C SER A 95 5.03 -9.34 -10.25
N GLU A 96 5.91 -8.87 -11.13
CA GLU A 96 5.74 -7.57 -11.81
C GLU A 96 4.39 -7.49 -12.53
N LYS A 97 3.97 -8.60 -13.15
CA LYS A 97 2.69 -8.69 -13.86
C LYS A 97 1.50 -8.44 -12.91
N ALA A 98 1.48 -9.08 -11.74
CA ALA A 98 0.40 -8.91 -10.78
C ALA A 98 0.43 -7.51 -10.14
N GLN A 99 1.63 -7.01 -9.81
CA GLN A 99 1.81 -5.67 -9.26
C GLN A 99 1.36 -4.57 -10.25
N ALA A 100 1.63 -4.74 -11.53
CA ALA A 100 1.15 -3.81 -12.57
C ALA A 100 -0.39 -3.74 -12.69
N MET A 101 -1.11 -4.76 -12.23
CA MET A 101 -2.58 -4.77 -12.20
C MET A 101 -3.15 -4.05 -10.98
N SER A 102 -2.35 -3.77 -9.97
CA SER A 102 -2.81 -3.25 -8.67
C SER A 102 -3.49 -1.89 -8.81
N ASP A 103 -2.95 -1.00 -9.61
CA ASP A 103 -3.51 0.35 -9.80
C ASP A 103 -4.94 0.32 -10.36
N GLY A 104 -5.19 -0.52 -11.36
CA GLY A 104 -6.54 -0.72 -11.91
C GLY A 104 -7.54 -1.30 -10.90
N LEU A 105 -7.06 -1.93 -9.83
CA LEU A 105 -7.85 -2.48 -8.73
C LEU A 105 -7.95 -1.50 -7.54
N GLY A 106 -7.35 -0.32 -7.64
CA GLY A 106 -7.34 0.70 -6.59
C GLY A 106 -6.35 0.42 -5.46
N TYR A 107 -5.33 -0.39 -5.72
CA TYR A 107 -4.21 -0.63 -4.82
C TYR A 107 -2.94 0.01 -5.35
N VAL A 108 -2.02 0.32 -4.44
CA VAL A 108 -0.70 0.84 -4.79
C VAL A 108 0.26 -0.34 -4.93
N PRO A 109 0.99 -0.46 -6.07
CA PRO A 109 2.01 -1.47 -6.21
C PRO A 109 3.08 -1.33 -5.12
N LEU A 110 3.64 -2.43 -4.67
CA LEU A 110 4.73 -2.40 -3.71
C LEU A 110 5.97 -1.74 -4.32
N PRO A 111 6.64 -0.82 -3.59
CA PRO A 111 7.99 -0.41 -3.93
C PRO A 111 8.92 -1.61 -4.10
N GLU A 112 9.86 -1.52 -5.04
CA GLU A 112 10.68 -2.66 -5.47
C GLU A 112 11.47 -3.29 -4.32
N ASP A 113 12.01 -2.50 -3.43
CA ASP A 113 12.75 -2.96 -2.27
C ASP A 113 11.87 -3.76 -1.28
N LEU A 114 10.63 -3.32 -1.06
CA LEU A 114 9.65 -4.05 -0.24
C LEU A 114 9.20 -5.33 -0.94
N ARG A 115 8.98 -5.27 -2.25
CA ARG A 115 8.60 -6.42 -3.06
C ARG A 115 9.66 -7.52 -3.01
N GLN A 116 10.93 -7.16 -3.14
CA GLN A 116 12.05 -8.10 -3.07
C GLN A 116 12.18 -8.74 -1.68
N LYS A 117 12.00 -7.97 -0.61
CA LYS A 117 11.98 -8.51 0.76
C LYS A 117 10.84 -9.52 0.96
N ALA A 118 9.64 -9.19 0.44
CA ALA A 118 8.50 -10.10 0.50
C ALA A 118 8.74 -11.39 -0.30
N LEU A 119 9.31 -11.28 -1.50
CA LEU A 119 9.70 -12.44 -2.31
C LEU A 119 10.71 -13.34 -1.59
N ALA A 120 11.74 -12.76 -0.99
CA ALA A 120 12.71 -13.51 -0.22
C ALA A 120 12.06 -14.30 0.93
N ALA A 121 11.08 -13.71 1.62
CA ALA A 121 10.33 -14.41 2.66
C ALA A 121 9.46 -15.53 2.10
N VAL A 122 8.80 -15.34 0.96
CA VAL A 122 8.01 -16.39 0.28
C VAL A 122 8.89 -17.58 -0.11
N GLU A 123 10.15 -17.35 -0.50
CA GLU A 123 11.08 -18.45 -0.84
C GLU A 123 11.41 -19.36 0.35
N THR A 124 11.25 -18.90 1.58
CA THR A 124 11.45 -19.72 2.79
C THR A 124 10.30 -20.69 3.08
N LEU A 125 9.13 -20.51 2.44
CA LEU A 125 7.99 -21.43 2.59
C LEU A 125 8.30 -22.78 1.91
N GLN A 126 7.86 -23.87 2.55
CA GLN A 126 7.99 -25.23 2.03
C GLN A 126 6.79 -25.64 1.18
#